data_a277296d9bf66fa740b3ba185306e8ed
#
_entry.id   a277296d9bf66fa740b3ba185306e8ed
#
_cell.length_a   1.000
_cell.length_b   1.000
_cell.length_c   1.000
_cell.angle_alpha   90.00
_cell.angle_beta   90.00
_cell.angle_gamma   90.00
#
_symmetry.space_group_name_H-M   'P 1'
#
loop_
_entity.id
_entity.type
_entity.pdbx_description
1 polymer ?
#
loop_
_entity_poly.entity_id
_entity_poly.type
_entity_poly.pdbx_seq_one_letter_code
_entity_poly.pdbx_strand_id
1 'polypeptide(L)'
;MLFRSRNVQNLHLLSNSTVSSPTDRWVPSSNNILPETADQIAVGYFSNFFKNQFEASVELYYKWMGNQVDYKNNAELRGNELVEADLLNGIGRAYGIEFYIKRKVGKLTGWVSYTLSRTERSFKGIDNGKWFAAKQDRTHDISVVGMWEFHPKWVLSATFVYYTGNAVTFPSGKYVINGQVVEHYTERNGYRMPAYHRLDIGLTWNRKMTEKRESSWNLSIYNVYLRENAFQINFETDPNDPNRTRAMQLSLFKIVPTITYNFKF
;
A
#
# COMPACT_ATOMS: atom_id res chain seq x y z
N MET A 1 2.02 -12.49 23.91
CA MET A 1 3.40 -12.67 23.40
C MET A 1 4.05 -11.30 23.26
N LEU A 2 5.30 -11.13 23.70
CA LEU A 2 6.08 -9.90 23.51
C LEU A 2 7.18 -10.22 22.51
N PHE A 3 7.35 -9.35 21.53
CA PHE A 3 8.34 -9.51 20.48
C PHE A 3 9.15 -8.22 20.31
N ARG A 4 10.46 -8.36 20.10
CA ARG A 4 11.37 -7.27 19.74
C ARG A 4 12.19 -7.67 18.53
N SER A 5 12.32 -6.79 17.56
CA SER A 5 13.19 -6.99 16.40
C SER A 5 14.01 -5.75 16.10
N ARG A 6 15.14 -5.96 15.44
CA ARG A 6 15.95 -4.91 14.83
C ARG A 6 16.26 -5.28 13.40
N ASN A 7 15.99 -4.38 12.48
CA ASN A 7 16.25 -4.54 11.06
C ASN A 7 17.22 -3.46 10.57
N VAL A 8 18.05 -3.81 9.60
CA VAL A 8 18.98 -2.90 8.94
C VAL A 8 18.81 -3.05 7.43
N GLN A 9 18.71 -1.92 6.72
CA GLN A 9 18.56 -1.89 5.27
C GLN A 9 19.66 -1.02 4.65
N ASN A 10 20.38 -1.59 3.68
CA ASN A 10 21.51 -0.95 3.01
C ASN A 10 21.19 -0.43 1.59
N LEU A 11 19.94 -0.57 1.15
CA LEU A 11 19.50 -0.14 -0.17
C LEU A 11 18.27 0.75 -0.01
N HIS A 12 18.36 1.97 -0.52
CA HIS A 12 17.35 3.01 -0.34
C HIS A 12 16.63 3.28 -1.66
N LEU A 13 15.30 3.28 -1.65
CA LEU A 13 14.49 3.66 -2.79
C LEU A 13 14.12 5.13 -2.69
N LEU A 14 14.61 5.92 -3.62
CA LEU A 14 14.26 7.34 -3.78
C LEU A 14 13.19 7.48 -4.87
N SER A 15 12.04 7.97 -4.51
CA SER A 15 10.91 8.15 -5.43
C SER A 15 10.14 9.43 -5.12
N ASN A 16 9.95 10.27 -6.12
CA ASN A 16 9.12 11.48 -6.04
C ASN A 16 7.73 11.29 -6.66
N SER A 17 7.43 10.13 -7.20
CA SER A 17 6.16 9.79 -7.84
C SER A 17 5.18 9.14 -6.87
N THR A 18 3.88 9.27 -7.12
CA THR A 18 2.81 8.57 -6.40
C THR A 18 2.77 7.07 -6.69
N VAL A 19 3.39 6.66 -7.81
CA VAL A 19 3.52 5.27 -8.28
C VAL A 19 4.98 4.95 -8.56
N SER A 20 5.31 3.66 -8.70
CA SER A 20 6.62 3.26 -9.20
C SER A 20 6.86 3.87 -10.58
N SER A 21 7.96 4.54 -10.74
CA SER A 21 8.32 5.31 -11.94
C SER A 21 9.69 4.86 -12.44
N PRO A 22 9.95 4.93 -13.76
CA PRO A 22 11.30 4.75 -14.29
C PRO A 22 12.33 5.75 -13.73
N THR A 23 11.85 6.81 -13.06
CA THR A 23 12.70 7.79 -12.36
C THR A 23 12.99 7.41 -10.92
N ASP A 24 12.40 6.33 -10.40
CA ASP A 24 12.73 5.80 -9.08
C ASP A 24 14.17 5.27 -9.11
N ARG A 25 14.95 5.67 -8.12
CA ARG A 25 16.38 5.35 -8.06
C ARG A 25 16.69 4.56 -6.79
N TRP A 26 17.38 3.46 -6.95
CA TRP A 26 17.96 2.70 -5.85
C TRP A 26 19.37 3.22 -5.56
N VAL A 27 19.62 3.60 -4.31
CA VAL A 27 20.91 4.12 -3.85
C VAL A 27 21.43 3.24 -2.73
N PRO A 28 22.65 2.69 -2.83
CA PRO A 28 23.26 1.93 -1.75
C PRO A 28 23.69 2.85 -0.60
N SER A 29 23.83 2.27 0.60
CA SER A 29 24.46 2.97 1.71
C SER A 29 25.91 3.35 1.37
N SER A 30 26.33 4.50 1.84
CA SER A 30 27.66 5.06 1.67
C SER A 30 28.12 5.77 2.95
N ASN A 31 29.25 6.44 2.91
CA ASN A 31 29.70 7.28 4.04
C ASN A 31 28.72 8.45 4.33
N ASN A 32 27.97 8.89 3.32
CA ASN A 32 27.00 9.99 3.43
C ASN A 32 25.58 9.49 3.67
N ILE A 33 25.28 8.25 3.28
CA ILE A 33 23.96 7.62 3.38
C ILE A 33 24.09 6.41 4.30
N LEU A 34 23.82 6.63 5.59
CA LEU A 34 23.90 5.56 6.58
C LEU A 34 22.79 4.51 6.34
N PRO A 35 23.07 3.23 6.69
CA PRO A 35 22.03 2.20 6.64
C PRO A 35 20.80 2.60 7.44
N GLU A 36 19.61 2.45 6.86
CA GLU A 36 18.37 2.63 7.61
C GLU A 36 18.25 1.57 8.69
N THR A 37 17.81 1.96 9.87
CA THR A 37 17.59 1.07 11.00
C THR A 37 16.14 1.13 11.46
N ALA A 38 15.61 0.01 11.94
CA ALA A 38 14.29 -0.04 12.55
C ALA A 38 14.32 -0.97 13.76
N ASP A 39 13.98 -0.42 14.92
CA ASP A 39 13.73 -1.16 16.16
C ASP A 39 12.22 -1.22 16.40
N GLN A 40 11.68 -2.41 16.65
CA GLN A 40 10.24 -2.62 16.86
C GLN A 40 9.99 -3.40 18.15
N ILE A 41 8.95 -2.98 18.86
CA ILE A 41 8.32 -3.73 19.93
C ILE A 41 6.88 -4.05 19.51
N ALA A 42 6.45 -5.29 19.72
CA ALA A 42 5.07 -5.71 19.50
C ALA A 42 4.58 -6.57 20.66
N VAL A 43 3.30 -6.40 20.98
CA VAL A 43 2.57 -7.19 21.99
C VAL A 43 1.33 -7.76 21.33
N GLY A 44 1.15 -9.06 21.38
CA GLY A 44 0.01 -9.73 20.77
C GLY A 44 -0.67 -10.74 21.68
N TYR A 45 -1.97 -10.83 21.51
CA TYR A 45 -2.82 -11.88 22.06
C TYR A 45 -3.36 -12.75 20.94
N PHE A 46 -3.17 -14.07 21.08
CA PHE A 46 -3.56 -15.07 20.08
C PHE A 46 -4.44 -16.11 20.77
N SER A 47 -5.55 -16.48 20.13
CA SER A 47 -6.47 -17.45 20.69
C SER A 47 -7.10 -18.31 19.61
N ASN A 48 -7.24 -19.58 19.92
CA ASN A 48 -8.10 -20.51 19.17
C ASN A 48 -9.33 -20.83 20.03
N PHE A 49 -10.51 -20.81 19.42
CA PHE A 49 -11.77 -21.02 20.13
C PHE A 49 -12.74 -21.87 19.30
N PHE A 50 -13.88 -22.26 19.93
CA PHE A 50 -14.85 -23.19 19.35
C PHE A 50 -14.21 -24.47 18.79
N LYS A 51 -13.48 -25.20 19.65
CA LYS A 51 -12.77 -26.45 19.28
C LYS A 51 -11.81 -26.25 18.10
N ASN A 52 -11.03 -25.17 18.12
CA ASN A 52 -10.07 -24.78 17.08
C ASN A 52 -10.71 -24.46 15.70
N GLN A 53 -12.00 -24.21 15.64
CA GLN A 53 -12.65 -23.79 14.40
C GLN A 53 -12.28 -22.36 14.02
N PHE A 54 -12.05 -21.52 15.03
CA PHE A 54 -11.65 -20.13 14.85
C PHE A 54 -10.28 -19.87 15.44
N GLU A 55 -9.57 -18.97 14.79
CA GLU A 55 -8.33 -18.37 15.25
C GLU A 55 -8.51 -16.86 15.24
N ALA A 56 -8.09 -16.18 16.29
CA ALA A 56 -8.08 -14.72 16.33
C ALA A 56 -6.80 -14.20 16.97
N SER A 57 -6.36 -13.03 16.50
CA SER A 57 -5.27 -12.28 17.13
C SER A 57 -5.59 -10.80 17.18
N VAL A 58 -4.97 -10.15 18.17
CA VAL A 58 -4.88 -8.69 18.30
C VAL A 58 -3.45 -8.37 18.63
N GLU A 59 -2.84 -7.51 17.82
CA GLU A 59 -1.44 -7.12 17.99
C GLU A 59 -1.31 -5.60 18.03
N LEU A 60 -0.50 -5.10 18.95
CA LEU A 60 -0.08 -3.71 19.08
C LEU A 60 1.40 -3.64 18.77
N TYR A 61 1.82 -2.70 17.96
CA TYR A 61 3.23 -2.50 17.66
C TYR A 61 3.63 -1.02 17.68
N TYR A 62 4.89 -0.80 17.97
CA TYR A 62 5.56 0.47 17.79
C TYR A 62 6.94 0.25 17.21
N LYS A 63 7.29 1.00 16.14
CA LYS A 63 8.54 0.94 15.41
C LYS A 63 9.21 2.31 15.38
N TRP A 64 10.47 2.36 15.80
CA TRP A 64 11.36 3.51 15.63
C TRP A 64 12.23 3.26 14.40
N MET A 65 12.38 4.27 13.55
CA MET A 65 13.19 4.19 12.34
C MET A 65 14.25 5.28 12.36
N GLY A 66 15.50 4.87 12.27
CA GLY A 66 16.66 5.77 12.21
C GLY A 66 17.25 5.82 10.81
N ASN A 67 18.02 6.87 10.53
CA ASN A 67 18.72 7.09 9.27
C ASN A 67 17.80 7.03 8.04
N GLN A 68 16.56 7.51 8.20
CA GLN A 68 15.65 7.59 7.07
C GLN A 68 16.19 8.58 6.04
N VAL A 69 16.02 8.27 4.76
CA VAL A 69 16.53 9.08 3.65
C VAL A 69 15.36 9.62 2.84
N ASP A 70 15.41 10.89 2.51
CA ASP A 70 14.52 11.56 1.56
C ASP A 70 15.31 12.69 0.86
N TYR A 71 14.80 13.25 -0.21
CA TYR A 71 15.43 14.34 -0.93
C TYR A 71 14.88 15.71 -0.51
N LYS A 72 15.69 16.74 -0.66
CA LYS A 72 15.29 18.14 -0.46
C LYS A 72 14.09 18.50 -1.35
N ASN A 73 13.33 19.51 -0.94
CA ASN A 73 12.35 20.10 -1.85
C ASN A 73 13.07 20.65 -3.09
N ASN A 74 12.49 20.42 -4.27
CA ASN A 74 13.02 20.80 -5.59
C ASN A 74 14.34 20.12 -5.98
N ALA A 75 14.68 18.95 -5.40
CA ALA A 75 15.84 18.19 -5.83
C ALA A 75 15.67 17.68 -7.27
N GLU A 76 16.69 17.85 -8.10
CA GLU A 76 16.77 17.23 -9.42
C GLU A 76 17.24 15.78 -9.30
N LEU A 77 16.34 14.80 -9.55
CA LEU A 77 16.68 13.39 -9.51
C LEU A 77 17.12 12.84 -10.86
N ARG A 78 16.80 13.55 -11.96
CA ARG A 78 17.15 13.14 -13.33
C ARG A 78 18.50 13.72 -13.72
N GLY A 79 19.41 12.85 -14.20
CA GLY A 79 20.71 13.29 -14.71
C GLY A 79 21.66 13.87 -13.65
N ASN A 80 21.31 13.82 -12.38
CA ASN A 80 22.14 14.29 -11.29
C ASN A 80 23.12 13.18 -10.87
N GLU A 81 24.40 13.36 -11.19
CA GLU A 81 25.46 12.44 -10.77
C GLU A 81 25.77 12.56 -9.26
N LEU A 82 25.48 13.73 -8.65
CA LEU A 82 25.73 14.03 -7.24
C LEU A 82 24.44 13.98 -6.41
N VAL A 83 23.56 13.02 -6.69
CA VAL A 83 22.28 12.89 -6.01
C VAL A 83 22.40 12.85 -4.48
N GLU A 84 23.52 12.35 -3.94
CA GLU A 84 23.78 12.31 -2.50
C GLU A 84 23.79 13.68 -1.85
N ALA A 85 24.19 14.74 -2.58
CA ALA A 85 24.19 16.12 -2.07
C ALA A 85 22.77 16.69 -1.85
N ASP A 86 21.77 16.09 -2.49
CA ASP A 86 20.36 16.49 -2.38
C ASP A 86 19.56 15.61 -1.40
N LEU A 87 20.22 14.65 -0.75
CA LEU A 87 19.60 13.81 0.23
C LEU A 87 19.64 14.41 1.63
N LEU A 88 18.61 14.12 2.40
CA LEU A 88 18.45 14.47 3.79
C LEU A 88 18.34 13.20 4.62
N ASN A 89 18.97 13.22 5.80
CA ASN A 89 18.82 12.20 6.82
C ASN A 89 17.75 12.62 7.82
N GLY A 90 16.90 11.68 8.20
CA GLY A 90 15.80 11.92 9.10
C GLY A 90 15.50 10.69 9.98
N ILE A 91 14.38 10.78 10.64
CA ILE A 91 13.84 9.73 11.52
C ILE A 91 12.41 9.38 11.09
N GLY A 92 11.97 8.20 11.48
CA GLY A 92 10.61 7.76 11.26
C GLY A 92 10.03 7.05 12.48
N ARG A 93 8.72 6.88 12.46
CA ARG A 93 7.98 6.05 13.41
C ARG A 93 6.80 5.39 12.71
N ALA A 94 6.47 4.17 13.14
CA ALA A 94 5.24 3.50 12.74
C ALA A 94 4.62 2.82 13.95
N TYR A 95 3.31 2.92 14.10
CA TYR A 95 2.58 2.31 15.19
C TYR A 95 1.17 1.95 14.74
N GLY A 96 0.60 0.94 15.38
CA GLY A 96 -0.73 0.49 15.00
C GLY A 96 -1.25 -0.65 15.85
N ILE A 97 -2.49 -1.01 15.54
CA ILE A 97 -3.18 -2.17 16.06
C ILE A 97 -3.69 -3.00 14.90
N GLU A 98 -3.48 -4.30 14.98
CA GLU A 98 -3.87 -5.28 13.98
C GLU A 98 -4.86 -6.27 14.59
N PHE A 99 -5.97 -6.52 13.91
CA PHE A 99 -6.98 -7.49 14.27
C PHE A 99 -7.06 -8.55 13.17
N TYR A 100 -7.11 -9.78 13.57
CA TYR A 100 -7.26 -10.90 12.65
C TYR A 100 -8.23 -11.92 13.23
N ILE A 101 -9.15 -12.43 12.38
CA ILE A 101 -10.00 -13.55 12.69
C ILE A 101 -10.13 -14.47 11.48
N LYS A 102 -9.99 -15.77 11.70
CA LYS A 102 -10.08 -16.81 10.66
C LYS A 102 -11.00 -17.94 11.11
N ARG A 103 -11.89 -18.34 10.23
CA ARG A 103 -12.64 -19.58 10.34
C ARG A 103 -11.95 -20.65 9.48
N LYS A 104 -11.46 -21.74 10.12
CA LYS A 104 -10.62 -22.76 9.48
C LYS A 104 -11.41 -23.91 8.88
N VAL A 105 -12.59 -24.22 9.41
CA VAL A 105 -13.34 -25.44 9.08
C VAL A 105 -14.82 -25.16 8.86
N GLY A 106 -15.47 -26.06 8.12
CA GLY A 106 -16.89 -25.99 7.77
C GLY A 106 -17.08 -25.58 6.30
N LYS A 107 -18.34 -25.52 5.87
CA LYS A 107 -18.70 -25.15 4.50
C LYS A 107 -18.36 -23.69 4.15
N LEU A 108 -18.31 -22.82 5.15
CA LEU A 108 -17.88 -21.44 5.01
C LEU A 108 -16.57 -21.28 5.78
N THR A 109 -15.49 -20.96 5.08
CA THR A 109 -14.16 -20.67 5.63
C THR A 109 -13.70 -19.31 5.15
N GLY A 110 -12.68 -18.76 5.78
CA GLY A 110 -12.15 -17.44 5.38
C GLY A 110 -11.58 -16.68 6.56
N TRP A 111 -11.25 -15.41 6.31
CA TRP A 111 -10.66 -14.57 7.32
C TRP A 111 -10.98 -13.09 7.09
N VAL A 112 -10.88 -12.33 8.14
CA VAL A 112 -10.96 -10.88 8.16
C VAL A 112 -9.70 -10.36 8.85
N SER A 113 -9.02 -9.41 8.24
CA SER A 113 -7.98 -8.62 8.87
C SER A 113 -8.34 -7.14 8.83
N TYR A 114 -7.99 -6.43 9.89
CA TYR A 114 -8.11 -4.99 9.97
C TYR A 114 -6.89 -4.42 10.66
N THR A 115 -6.25 -3.45 10.02
CA THR A 115 -5.14 -2.69 10.58
C THR A 115 -5.51 -1.22 10.69
N LEU A 116 -5.34 -0.67 11.88
CA LEU A 116 -5.34 0.77 12.12
C LEU A 116 -3.90 1.18 12.42
N SER A 117 -3.30 1.98 11.55
CA SER A 117 -1.87 2.31 11.67
C SER A 117 -1.55 3.74 11.27
N ARG A 118 -0.37 4.18 11.69
CA ARG A 118 0.22 5.44 11.30
C ARG A 118 1.71 5.25 11.05
N THR A 119 2.20 5.74 9.91
CA THR A 119 3.62 5.77 9.57
C THR A 119 4.01 7.20 9.21
N GLU A 120 4.98 7.75 9.92
CA GLU A 120 5.39 9.14 9.79
C GLU A 120 6.91 9.26 9.70
N ARG A 121 7.36 10.32 9.05
CA ARG A 121 8.78 10.70 8.92
C ARG A 121 8.96 12.16 9.32
N SER A 122 10.20 12.51 9.73
CA SER A 122 10.61 13.87 10.04
C SER A 122 12.03 14.10 9.56
N PHE A 123 12.24 15.22 8.84
CA PHE A 123 13.53 15.65 8.31
C PHE A 123 13.71 17.14 8.60
N LYS A 124 14.85 17.55 9.12
CA LYS A 124 15.10 18.96 9.47
C LYS A 124 14.96 19.91 8.27
N GLY A 125 15.25 19.44 7.06
CA GLY A 125 15.16 20.23 5.81
C GLY A 125 13.80 20.16 5.11
N ILE A 126 12.80 19.47 5.66
CA ILE A 126 11.46 19.34 5.11
C ILE A 126 10.45 19.80 6.18
N ASP A 127 9.52 20.69 5.81
CA ASP A 127 8.41 21.17 6.65
C ASP A 127 8.88 21.64 8.05
N ASN A 128 10.08 22.23 8.13
CA ASN A 128 10.72 22.68 9.38
C ASN A 128 10.89 21.57 10.44
N GLY A 129 11.10 20.33 10.01
CA GLY A 129 11.26 19.18 10.91
C GLY A 129 9.96 18.65 11.53
N LYS A 130 8.80 19.08 11.04
CA LYS A 130 7.52 18.53 11.47
C LYS A 130 7.36 17.09 10.99
N TRP A 131 6.59 16.32 11.74
CA TRP A 131 6.18 14.97 11.33
C TRP A 131 5.18 15.05 10.18
N PHE A 132 5.41 14.29 9.13
CA PHE A 132 4.48 14.13 8.01
C PHE A 132 4.27 12.65 7.69
N ALA A 133 3.14 12.32 7.08
CA ALA A 133 2.82 10.96 6.70
C ALA A 133 3.84 10.40 5.69
N ALA A 134 4.33 9.19 5.93
CA ALA A 134 5.12 8.49 4.93
C ALA A 134 4.26 8.17 3.70
N LYS A 135 4.86 8.09 2.50
CA LYS A 135 4.15 7.79 1.24
C LYS A 135 3.28 6.52 1.34
N GLN A 136 3.78 5.48 2.00
CA GLN A 136 3.10 4.20 2.20
C GLN A 136 2.16 4.16 3.40
N ASP A 137 1.97 5.29 4.11
CA ASP A 137 1.07 5.35 5.26
C ASP A 137 -0.37 5.03 4.85
N ARG A 138 -0.98 4.08 5.53
CA ARG A 138 -2.37 3.67 5.39
C ARG A 138 -3.02 3.65 6.76
N THR A 139 -3.91 4.60 7.02
CA THR A 139 -4.58 4.68 8.32
C THR A 139 -5.47 3.47 8.56
N HIS A 140 -6.20 3.04 7.55
CA HIS A 140 -7.07 1.87 7.60
C HIS A 140 -6.69 0.91 6.47
N ASP A 141 -6.53 -0.37 6.80
CA ASP A 141 -6.36 -1.45 5.84
C ASP A 141 -7.28 -2.61 6.27
N ILE A 142 -8.20 -3.01 5.38
CA ILE A 142 -9.20 -4.06 5.62
C ILE A 142 -9.09 -5.08 4.51
N SER A 143 -9.00 -6.34 4.88
CA SER A 143 -9.10 -7.45 3.95
C SER A 143 -10.09 -8.49 4.46
N VAL A 144 -11.00 -8.92 3.61
CA VAL A 144 -11.99 -9.96 3.89
C VAL A 144 -11.91 -11.01 2.81
N VAL A 145 -11.68 -12.25 3.18
CA VAL A 145 -11.68 -13.39 2.27
C VAL A 145 -12.68 -14.42 2.77
N GLY A 146 -13.56 -14.86 1.89
CA GLY A 146 -14.53 -15.91 2.16
C GLY A 146 -14.55 -16.97 1.07
N MET A 147 -14.70 -18.22 1.48
CA MET A 147 -14.90 -19.35 0.61
C MET A 147 -16.09 -20.16 1.12
N TRP A 148 -17.10 -20.34 0.29
CA TRP A 148 -18.31 -21.05 0.63
C TRP A 148 -18.51 -22.26 -0.27
N GLU A 149 -18.31 -23.44 0.30
CA GLU A 149 -18.62 -24.73 -0.32
C GLU A 149 -20.12 -25.02 -0.17
N PHE A 150 -20.94 -24.41 -1.03
CA PHE A 150 -22.40 -24.58 -1.00
C PHE A 150 -22.85 -25.93 -1.60
N HIS A 151 -21.97 -26.56 -2.38
CA HIS A 151 -22.17 -27.90 -2.93
C HIS A 151 -20.80 -28.61 -3.03
N PRO A 152 -20.73 -29.96 -2.88
CA PRO A 152 -19.44 -30.69 -2.91
C PRO A 152 -18.57 -30.46 -4.15
N LYS A 153 -19.18 -30.02 -5.26
CA LYS A 153 -18.44 -29.67 -6.50
C LYS A 153 -18.29 -28.17 -6.73
N TRP A 154 -18.89 -27.33 -5.90
CA TRP A 154 -18.93 -25.90 -6.16
C TRP A 154 -18.50 -25.09 -4.95
N VAL A 155 -17.56 -24.21 -5.19
CA VAL A 155 -17.04 -23.27 -4.19
C VAL A 155 -17.19 -21.86 -4.73
N LEU A 156 -17.92 -21.03 -4.00
CA LEU A 156 -17.97 -19.59 -4.21
C LEU A 156 -16.88 -18.94 -3.36
N SER A 157 -16.05 -18.11 -3.94
CA SER A 157 -15.03 -17.32 -3.24
C SER A 157 -15.26 -15.83 -3.43
N ALA A 158 -14.96 -15.05 -2.41
CA ALA A 158 -15.01 -13.60 -2.48
C ALA A 158 -13.81 -13.00 -1.73
N THR A 159 -13.23 -11.95 -2.30
CA THR A 159 -12.16 -11.17 -1.68
C THR A 159 -12.53 -9.71 -1.74
N PHE A 160 -12.66 -9.08 -0.59
CA PHE A 160 -12.83 -7.63 -0.48
C PHE A 160 -11.58 -7.04 0.15
N VAL A 161 -11.08 -5.95 -0.46
CA VAL A 161 -9.99 -5.15 0.08
C VAL A 161 -10.38 -3.68 0.13
N TYR A 162 -9.98 -3.02 1.19
CA TYR A 162 -10.10 -1.57 1.35
C TYR A 162 -8.86 -1.05 2.04
N TYR A 163 -8.28 0.05 1.55
CA TYR A 163 -7.28 0.80 2.29
C TYR A 163 -7.37 2.30 2.02
N THR A 164 -6.98 3.07 3.03
CA THR A 164 -6.79 4.52 2.91
C THR A 164 -5.75 4.81 1.84
N GLY A 165 -6.04 5.74 0.95
CA GLY A 165 -5.12 6.11 -0.12
C GLY A 165 -3.76 6.56 0.41
N ASN A 166 -2.72 6.37 -0.39
CA ASN A 166 -1.35 6.76 -0.07
C ASN A 166 -1.25 8.26 0.19
N ALA A 167 -0.35 8.65 1.09
CA ALA A 167 -0.02 10.04 1.32
C ALA A 167 0.85 10.56 0.17
N VAL A 168 0.52 11.73 -0.37
CA VAL A 168 1.14 12.29 -1.56
C VAL A 168 1.35 13.79 -1.42
N THR A 169 2.34 14.31 -2.15
CA THR A 169 2.58 15.73 -2.26
C THR A 169 1.85 16.25 -3.49
N PHE A 170 0.82 17.08 -3.27
CA PHE A 170 0.12 17.77 -4.35
C PHE A 170 0.43 19.27 -4.31
N PRO A 171 0.43 19.95 -5.47
CA PRO A 171 0.54 21.39 -5.49
C PRO A 171 -0.67 22.01 -4.78
N SER A 172 -0.41 22.93 -3.87
CA SER A 172 -1.43 23.70 -3.13
C SER A 172 -1.83 24.99 -3.87
N GLY A 173 -1.06 25.37 -4.89
CA GLY A 173 -1.31 26.53 -5.72
C GLY A 173 -0.33 26.60 -6.88
N LYS A 174 -0.45 27.67 -7.67
CA LYS A 174 0.49 28.00 -8.73
C LYS A 174 0.69 29.51 -8.81
N TYR A 175 1.83 29.93 -9.29
CA TYR A 175 2.14 31.32 -9.62
C TYR A 175 2.89 31.39 -10.94
N VAL A 176 2.92 32.58 -11.56
CA VAL A 176 3.57 32.76 -12.84
C VAL A 176 4.84 33.62 -12.61
N ILE A 177 5.99 33.07 -13.02
CA ILE A 177 7.27 33.78 -13.03
C ILE A 177 7.75 33.85 -14.47
N ASN A 178 7.98 35.06 -14.99
CA ASN A 178 8.47 35.29 -16.36
C ASN A 178 7.67 34.54 -17.43
N GLY A 179 6.33 34.45 -17.27
CA GLY A 179 5.45 33.75 -18.18
C GLY A 179 5.40 32.21 -18.02
N GLN A 180 6.17 31.65 -17.09
CA GLN A 180 6.16 30.23 -16.77
C GLN A 180 5.31 29.93 -15.54
N VAL A 181 4.48 28.91 -15.62
CA VAL A 181 3.69 28.42 -14.48
C VAL A 181 4.60 27.62 -13.55
N VAL A 182 4.68 28.03 -12.29
CA VAL A 182 5.43 27.33 -11.24
C VAL A 182 4.42 26.83 -10.21
N GLU A 183 4.44 25.53 -9.95
CA GLU A 183 3.61 24.91 -8.91
C GLU A 183 4.16 25.21 -7.52
N HIS A 184 3.28 25.51 -6.59
CA HIS A 184 3.61 25.77 -5.19
C HIS A 184 3.19 24.59 -4.31
N TYR A 185 4.13 24.10 -3.51
CA TYR A 185 3.94 22.98 -2.58
C TYR A 185 4.11 23.49 -1.14
N THR A 186 3.14 23.24 -0.27
CA THR A 186 3.17 23.71 1.13
C THR A 186 3.60 22.62 2.11
N GLU A 187 3.25 21.36 1.85
CA GLU A 187 3.49 20.27 2.79
C GLU A 187 3.92 18.99 2.05
N ARG A 188 4.92 18.30 2.56
CA ARG A 188 5.33 16.99 2.08
C ARG A 188 4.25 15.95 2.45
N ASN A 189 3.74 15.22 1.45
CA ASN A 189 2.71 14.19 1.65
C ASN A 189 1.47 14.69 2.43
N GLY A 190 1.13 15.98 2.30
CA GLY A 190 0.01 16.63 3.00
C GLY A 190 -1.37 16.19 2.51
N TYR A 191 -1.46 15.54 1.36
CA TYR A 191 -2.71 15.06 0.76
C TYR A 191 -2.80 13.55 0.74
N ARG A 192 -4.02 13.04 0.56
CA ARG A 192 -4.28 11.61 0.41
C ARG A 192 -4.88 11.31 -0.96
N MET A 193 -4.39 10.25 -1.60
CA MET A 193 -5.07 9.65 -2.73
C MET A 193 -6.49 9.18 -2.31
N PRO A 194 -7.45 9.10 -3.22
CA PRO A 194 -8.72 8.45 -2.96
C PRO A 194 -8.53 7.04 -2.39
N ALA A 195 -9.38 6.66 -1.43
CA ALA A 195 -9.32 5.32 -0.85
C ALA A 195 -9.51 4.25 -1.93
N TYR A 196 -8.69 3.22 -1.85
CA TYR A 196 -8.78 2.05 -2.72
C TYR A 196 -9.74 1.04 -2.12
N HIS A 197 -10.66 0.50 -2.92
CA HIS A 197 -11.40 -0.69 -2.54
C HIS A 197 -11.86 -1.49 -3.75
N ARG A 198 -12.01 -2.80 -3.55
CA ARG A 198 -12.33 -3.73 -4.61
C ARG A 198 -12.99 -4.98 -4.03
N LEU A 199 -13.94 -5.52 -4.76
CA LEU A 199 -14.51 -6.84 -4.51
C LEU A 199 -14.24 -7.73 -5.72
N ASP A 200 -13.63 -8.88 -5.47
CA ASP A 200 -13.42 -9.95 -6.45
C ASP A 200 -14.29 -11.14 -6.07
N ILE A 201 -14.88 -11.79 -7.06
CA ILE A 201 -15.72 -12.99 -6.87
C ILE A 201 -15.19 -14.08 -7.79
N GLY A 202 -15.14 -15.31 -7.28
CA GLY A 202 -14.75 -16.49 -8.03
C GLY A 202 -15.70 -17.66 -7.79
N LEU A 203 -15.98 -18.42 -8.83
CA LEU A 203 -16.74 -19.64 -8.77
C LEU A 203 -15.88 -20.79 -9.27
N THR A 204 -15.60 -21.76 -8.39
CA THR A 204 -14.82 -22.95 -8.74
C THR A 204 -15.74 -24.14 -8.87
N TRP A 205 -15.63 -24.83 -10.02
CA TRP A 205 -16.29 -26.11 -10.27
C TRP A 205 -15.27 -27.24 -10.24
N ASN A 206 -15.35 -28.12 -9.21
CA ASN A 206 -14.54 -29.31 -9.07
C ASN A 206 -15.17 -30.44 -9.90
N ARG A 207 -14.59 -30.72 -11.07
CA ARG A 207 -15.15 -31.69 -12.02
C ARG A 207 -14.87 -33.14 -11.61
N LYS A 208 -13.61 -33.39 -11.20
CA LYS A 208 -13.14 -34.71 -10.85
C LYS A 208 -12.20 -34.61 -9.67
N MET A 209 -12.50 -35.38 -8.62
CA MET A 209 -11.67 -35.48 -7.43
C MET A 209 -11.48 -36.96 -7.12
N THR A 210 -10.29 -37.47 -7.33
CA THR A 210 -9.84 -38.83 -6.96
C THR A 210 -8.47 -38.68 -6.32
N GLU A 211 -8.02 -39.71 -5.59
CA GLU A 211 -6.68 -39.70 -4.94
C GLU A 211 -5.50 -39.40 -5.93
N LYS A 212 -5.67 -39.75 -7.22
CA LYS A 212 -4.62 -39.62 -8.24
C LYS A 212 -4.86 -38.50 -9.24
N ARG A 213 -6.09 -37.95 -9.33
CA ARG A 213 -6.41 -36.94 -10.36
C ARG A 213 -7.44 -35.96 -9.85
N GLU A 214 -7.11 -34.71 -9.96
CA GLU A 214 -8.01 -33.60 -9.65
C GLU A 214 -8.14 -32.69 -10.86
N SER A 215 -9.32 -32.20 -11.14
CA SER A 215 -9.50 -31.16 -12.15
C SER A 215 -10.61 -30.21 -11.76
N SER A 216 -10.38 -28.93 -11.98
CA SER A 216 -11.35 -27.88 -11.68
C SER A 216 -11.29 -26.74 -12.69
N TRP A 217 -12.43 -26.08 -12.87
CA TRP A 217 -12.55 -24.81 -13.56
C TRP A 217 -12.82 -23.71 -12.54
N ASN A 218 -12.14 -22.59 -12.69
CA ASN A 218 -12.40 -21.40 -11.91
C ASN A 218 -12.78 -20.26 -12.86
N LEU A 219 -13.95 -19.66 -12.63
CA LEU A 219 -14.42 -18.44 -13.26
C LEU A 219 -14.33 -17.34 -12.22
N SER A 220 -13.59 -16.29 -12.48
CA SER A 220 -13.46 -15.19 -11.53
C SER A 220 -13.60 -13.83 -12.21
N ILE A 221 -14.06 -12.88 -11.43
CA ILE A 221 -14.23 -11.49 -11.85
C ILE A 221 -13.51 -10.62 -10.83
N TYR A 222 -12.48 -9.93 -11.30
CA TYR A 222 -11.81 -8.89 -10.56
C TYR A 222 -12.63 -7.61 -10.61
N ASN A 223 -12.81 -6.94 -9.46
CA ASN A 223 -13.49 -5.67 -9.33
C ASN A 223 -14.92 -5.67 -9.89
N VAL A 224 -15.78 -6.50 -9.31
CA VAL A 224 -17.14 -6.77 -9.81
C VAL A 224 -18.05 -5.55 -9.90
N TYR A 225 -17.80 -4.50 -9.11
CA TYR A 225 -18.57 -3.26 -9.13
C TYR A 225 -17.90 -2.11 -9.92
N LEU A 226 -16.90 -2.43 -10.77
CA LEU A 226 -16.25 -1.54 -11.73
C LEU A 226 -15.68 -0.24 -11.14
N ARG A 227 -15.22 -0.26 -9.89
CA ARG A 227 -14.64 0.95 -9.29
C ARG A 227 -13.38 1.38 -10.04
N GLU A 228 -13.32 2.65 -10.38
CA GLU A 228 -12.13 3.31 -10.92
C GLU A 228 -11.18 3.69 -9.79
N ASN A 229 -10.38 2.72 -9.32
CA ASN A 229 -9.37 2.98 -8.30
C ASN A 229 -8.25 3.85 -8.89
N ALA A 230 -7.90 4.92 -8.19
CA ALA A 230 -6.83 5.81 -8.62
C ALA A 230 -5.48 5.09 -8.58
N PHE A 231 -4.83 4.99 -9.75
CA PHE A 231 -3.44 4.56 -9.86
C PHE A 231 -2.52 5.76 -9.72
N GLN A 232 -2.81 6.85 -10.44
CA GLN A 232 -2.05 8.08 -10.46
C GLN A 232 -2.99 9.27 -10.59
N ILE A 233 -2.61 10.40 -10.01
CA ILE A 233 -3.25 11.70 -10.24
C ILE A 233 -2.19 12.64 -10.77
N ASN A 234 -2.45 13.20 -11.95
CA ASN A 234 -1.64 14.22 -12.60
C ASN A 234 -2.36 15.57 -12.53
N PHE A 235 -1.59 16.65 -12.51
CA PHE A 235 -2.13 18.00 -12.59
C PHE A 235 -1.78 18.58 -13.96
N GLU A 236 -2.79 19.11 -14.63
CA GLU A 236 -2.67 19.67 -15.98
C GLU A 236 -3.37 21.01 -16.01
N THR A 237 -2.84 21.95 -16.81
CA THR A 237 -3.55 23.22 -17.06
C THR A 237 -4.83 22.94 -17.86
N ASP A 238 -5.93 23.58 -17.48
CA ASP A 238 -7.18 23.47 -18.21
C ASP A 238 -7.00 24.05 -19.62
N PRO A 239 -7.29 23.28 -20.70
CA PRO A 239 -7.17 23.78 -22.07
C PRO A 239 -8.03 25.02 -22.37
N ASN A 240 -9.12 25.20 -21.62
CA ASN A 240 -10.04 26.31 -21.81
C ASN A 240 -9.76 27.52 -20.90
N ASP A 241 -8.96 27.34 -19.84
CA ASP A 241 -8.58 28.40 -18.91
C ASP A 241 -7.17 28.16 -18.40
N PRO A 242 -6.16 28.90 -18.88
CA PRO A 242 -4.77 28.74 -18.43
C PRO A 242 -4.55 28.98 -16.93
N ASN A 243 -5.46 29.70 -16.28
CA ASN A 243 -5.39 29.98 -14.84
C ASN A 243 -5.92 28.82 -13.99
N ARG A 244 -6.60 27.87 -14.61
CA ARG A 244 -7.21 26.72 -13.91
C ARG A 244 -6.33 25.47 -14.05
N THR A 245 -6.16 24.73 -12.97
CA THR A 245 -5.51 23.42 -12.96
C THR A 245 -6.58 22.35 -12.77
N ARG A 246 -6.49 21.28 -13.53
CA ARG A 246 -7.35 20.09 -13.42
C ARG A 246 -6.54 18.93 -12.85
N ALA A 247 -7.14 18.20 -11.92
CA ALA A 247 -6.59 16.92 -11.45
C ALA A 247 -7.15 15.79 -12.32
N MET A 248 -6.28 15.07 -13.01
CA MET A 248 -6.61 13.96 -13.91
C MET A 248 -6.26 12.64 -13.23
N GLN A 249 -7.29 11.83 -12.97
CA GLN A 249 -7.09 10.50 -12.38
C GLN A 249 -6.88 9.45 -13.48
N LEU A 250 -5.79 8.73 -13.40
CA LEU A 250 -5.55 7.51 -14.18
C LEU A 250 -5.96 6.29 -13.36
N SER A 251 -6.79 5.41 -13.94
CA SER A 251 -7.18 4.12 -13.38
C SER A 251 -6.82 3.01 -14.36
N LEU A 252 -6.17 1.94 -13.91
CA LEU A 252 -5.64 0.90 -14.80
C LEU A 252 -6.70 -0.13 -15.22
N PHE A 253 -7.39 -0.72 -14.24
CA PHE A 253 -8.34 -1.80 -14.49
C PHE A 253 -9.69 -1.50 -13.84
N LYS A 254 -10.77 -1.65 -14.62
CA LYS A 254 -12.15 -1.56 -14.13
C LYS A 254 -12.67 -2.93 -13.75
N ILE A 255 -12.74 -3.83 -14.70
CA ILE A 255 -13.20 -5.22 -14.51
C ILE A 255 -12.33 -6.16 -15.33
N VAL A 256 -11.94 -7.30 -14.76
CA VAL A 256 -11.19 -8.33 -15.51
C VAL A 256 -11.83 -9.68 -15.22
N PRO A 257 -12.61 -10.25 -16.18
CA PRO A 257 -13.04 -11.63 -16.09
C PRO A 257 -11.86 -12.56 -16.41
N THR A 258 -11.78 -13.67 -15.70
CA THR A 258 -10.72 -14.67 -15.87
C THR A 258 -11.31 -16.06 -15.82
N ILE A 259 -10.82 -16.96 -16.65
CA ILE A 259 -11.10 -18.38 -16.63
C ILE A 259 -9.81 -19.17 -16.44
N THR A 260 -9.80 -20.09 -15.50
CA THR A 260 -8.63 -20.92 -15.20
C THR A 260 -9.03 -22.38 -15.14
N TYR A 261 -8.26 -23.23 -15.79
CA TYR A 261 -8.36 -24.68 -15.66
C TYR A 261 -7.18 -25.22 -14.86
N ASN A 262 -7.47 -25.93 -13.79
CA ASN A 262 -6.47 -26.59 -12.94
C ASN A 262 -6.56 -28.11 -13.16
N PHE A 263 -5.40 -28.73 -13.26
CA PHE A 263 -5.28 -30.16 -13.40
C PHE A 263 -4.09 -30.67 -12.55
N LYS A 264 -4.35 -31.77 -11.81
CA LYS A 264 -3.34 -32.45 -11.02
C LYS A 264 -3.43 -33.95 -11.30
N PHE A 265 -2.30 -34.61 -11.48
CA PHE A 265 -2.13 -36.03 -11.76
C PHE A 265 -1.08 -36.65 -10.85
#